data_c16814485548eafdb8e737fc583ef15b
#
_entry.id   c16814485548eafdb8e737fc583ef15b
#
_cell.length_a   1.000
_cell.length_b   1.000
_cell.length_c   1.000
_cell.angle_alpha   90.00
_cell.angle_beta   90.00
_cell.angle_gamma   90.00
#
_symmetry.space_group_name_H-M   'P 1'
#
loop_
_entity.id
_entity.type
_entity.pdbx_description
1 polymer ?
#
loop_
_entity_poly.entity_id
_entity_poly.type
_entity_poly.pdbx_seq_one_letter_code
_entity_poly.pdbx_strand_id
1 'polypeptide(L)'
;AIHSTELGPALGGARFWSYNKSHDAIEDVLRLAKGMTYKNSLAGLDLGGAKAVINLRDRKKTPELLMEYGKVVDLLDGQYITADDVGSEPDDMEIVSKVTKHVAFKNNDPSPATSLGVVRGMQASLTFLRNDFVGNIHCLKGIHIAIQGLGHVGFNLAEMLHEKGAILTVTDLNGERCNEAAQMVDAQVV
;
A
#
# COMPACT_ATOMS: atom_id res chain seq x y z
N ALA A 1 1.69 13.33 10.77
CA ALA A 1 2.92 13.18 11.59
C ALA A 1 4.14 13.07 10.67
N ILE A 2 5.18 13.81 10.99
CA ILE A 2 6.52 13.65 10.40
C ILE A 2 7.36 12.96 11.47
N HIS A 3 7.92 11.80 11.15
CA HIS A 3 8.75 11.03 12.08
C HIS A 3 10.23 11.37 11.92
N SER A 4 10.72 11.53 10.69
CA SER A 4 12.12 11.88 10.42
C SER A 4 12.25 12.63 9.09
N THR A 5 13.20 13.56 9.04
CA THR A 5 13.66 14.26 7.84
C THR A 5 15.18 14.14 7.69
N GLU A 6 15.83 13.25 8.42
CA GLU A 6 17.29 13.06 8.45
C GLU A 6 17.86 12.74 7.06
N LEU A 7 17.17 11.91 6.28
CA LEU A 7 17.60 11.51 4.93
C LEU A 7 17.06 12.45 3.83
N GLY A 8 16.17 13.38 4.18
CA GLY A 8 15.54 14.28 3.22
C GLY A 8 14.07 14.54 3.54
N PRO A 9 13.31 15.13 2.61
CA PRO A 9 11.87 15.36 2.79
C PRO A 9 11.14 14.09 3.19
N ALA A 10 10.19 14.20 4.12
CA ALA A 10 9.45 13.04 4.62
C ALA A 10 8.36 12.62 3.62
N LEU A 11 8.41 11.37 3.14
CA LEU A 11 7.41 10.78 2.26
C LEU A 11 6.47 9.87 3.05
N GLY A 12 5.17 9.95 2.75
CA GLY A 12 4.18 9.01 3.26
C GLY A 12 2.76 9.34 2.82
N GLY A 13 1.93 8.31 2.66
CA GLY A 13 0.57 8.43 2.15
C GLY A 13 -0.43 9.05 3.13
N ALA A 14 -1.59 9.43 2.60
CA ALA A 14 -2.73 9.97 3.34
C ALA A 14 -3.81 8.89 3.50
N ARG A 15 -4.01 8.42 4.72
CA ARG A 15 -5.05 7.44 5.06
C ARG A 15 -6.35 8.15 5.40
N PHE A 16 -7.41 7.79 4.70
CA PHE A 16 -8.78 8.21 4.99
C PHE A 16 -9.52 7.04 5.66
N TRP A 17 -9.77 7.16 6.95
CA TRP A 17 -10.34 6.06 7.73
C TRP A 17 -11.28 6.58 8.82
N SER A 18 -12.19 5.73 9.28
CA SER A 18 -13.08 6.07 10.40
C SER A 18 -12.57 5.43 11.69
N TYR A 19 -12.14 6.27 12.63
CA TYR A 19 -11.71 5.84 13.96
C TYR A 19 -12.76 6.21 14.98
N ASN A 20 -13.08 5.28 15.88
CA ASN A 20 -14.04 5.51 16.95
C ASN A 20 -13.53 6.56 17.95
N LYS A 21 -12.23 6.59 18.22
CA LYS A 21 -11.57 7.51 19.14
C LYS A 21 -10.48 8.30 18.42
N SER A 22 -10.34 9.57 18.76
CA SER A 22 -9.25 10.40 18.22
C SER A 22 -7.87 9.90 18.63
N HIS A 23 -7.75 9.26 19.80
CA HIS A 23 -6.52 8.64 20.27
C HIS A 23 -6.03 7.53 19.31
N ASP A 24 -6.93 6.69 18.83
CA ASP A 24 -6.59 5.60 17.91
C ASP A 24 -6.03 6.14 16.58
N ALA A 25 -6.57 7.25 16.08
CA ALA A 25 -6.06 7.93 14.89
C ALA A 25 -4.66 8.52 15.12
N ILE A 26 -4.41 9.07 16.31
CA ILE A 26 -3.10 9.62 16.68
C ILE A 26 -2.07 8.49 16.80
N GLU A 27 -2.40 7.41 17.48
CA GLU A 27 -1.52 6.26 17.60
C GLU A 27 -1.18 5.68 16.22
N ASP A 28 -2.18 5.51 15.36
CA ASP A 28 -1.98 4.94 14.01
C ASP A 28 -1.07 5.84 13.17
N VAL A 29 -1.31 7.15 13.12
CA VAL A 29 -0.47 8.07 12.33
C VAL A 29 0.98 8.09 12.81
N LEU A 30 1.22 8.01 14.11
CA LEU A 30 2.59 7.97 14.66
C LEU A 30 3.31 6.67 14.28
N ARG A 31 2.65 5.53 14.41
CA ARG A 31 3.19 4.22 14.03
C ARG A 31 3.46 4.14 12.52
N LEU A 32 2.53 4.63 11.72
CA LEU A 32 2.66 4.63 10.26
C LEU A 32 3.79 5.56 9.79
N ALA A 33 3.92 6.76 10.36
CA ALA A 33 5.01 7.69 10.03
C ALA A 33 6.39 7.09 10.35
N LYS A 34 6.53 6.42 11.50
CA LYS A 34 7.74 5.68 11.88
C LYS A 34 8.03 4.55 10.88
N GLY A 35 7.01 3.77 10.50
CA GLY A 35 7.12 2.70 9.51
C GLY A 35 7.61 3.23 8.15
N MET A 36 7.14 4.41 7.72
CA MET A 36 7.60 5.05 6.49
C MET A 36 9.07 5.44 6.53
N THR A 37 9.59 5.93 7.66
CA THR A 37 11.03 6.22 7.82
C THR A 37 11.86 4.95 7.56
N TYR A 38 11.50 3.84 8.17
CA TYR A 38 12.23 2.58 7.97
C TYR A 38 12.08 2.05 6.54
N LYS A 39 10.89 2.15 5.98
CA LYS A 39 10.60 1.68 4.62
C LYS A 39 11.41 2.45 3.58
N ASN A 40 11.45 3.78 3.68
CA ASN A 40 12.22 4.63 2.77
C ASN A 40 13.74 4.38 2.90
N SER A 41 14.23 4.26 4.13
CA SER A 41 15.64 3.95 4.41
C SER A 41 16.05 2.57 3.87
N LEU A 42 15.23 1.54 4.08
CA LEU A 42 15.48 0.18 3.55
C LEU A 42 15.46 0.13 2.02
N ALA A 43 14.68 1.00 1.40
CA ALA A 43 14.65 1.13 -0.07
C ALA A 43 15.83 1.95 -0.63
N GLY A 44 16.71 2.49 0.23
CA GLY A 44 17.86 3.31 -0.17
C GLY A 44 17.45 4.68 -0.73
N LEU A 45 16.30 5.21 -0.31
CA LEU A 45 15.81 6.51 -0.75
C LEU A 45 16.33 7.61 0.17
N ASP A 46 16.73 8.74 -0.42
CA ASP A 46 17.10 9.96 0.31
C ASP A 46 15.82 10.71 0.77
N LEU A 47 14.98 10.01 1.51
CA LEU A 47 13.69 10.47 2.01
C LEU A 47 13.50 10.09 3.47
N GLY A 48 12.96 11.02 4.24
CA GLY A 48 12.45 10.76 5.57
C GLY A 48 11.10 10.04 5.55
N GLY A 49 10.46 9.93 6.70
CA GLY A 49 9.16 9.26 6.82
C GLY A 49 8.11 10.12 7.49
N ALA A 50 6.95 10.15 6.88
CA ALA A 50 5.76 10.81 7.39
C ALA A 50 4.49 9.99 7.11
N LYS A 51 3.38 10.40 7.68
CA LYS A 51 2.04 9.87 7.39
C LYS A 51 0.99 10.93 7.70
N ALA A 52 -0.08 10.94 6.93
CA ALA A 52 -1.31 11.64 7.29
C ALA A 52 -2.43 10.64 7.57
N VAL A 53 -3.28 10.99 8.53
CA VAL A 53 -4.53 10.29 8.80
C VAL A 53 -5.64 11.32 8.86
N ILE A 54 -6.64 11.13 8.03
CA ILE A 54 -7.86 11.92 8.02
C ILE A 54 -8.97 11.06 8.62
N ASN A 55 -9.41 11.41 9.85
CA ASN A 55 -10.51 10.71 10.51
C ASN A 55 -11.85 11.16 9.93
N LEU A 56 -12.41 10.34 9.08
CA LEU A 56 -13.69 10.62 8.43
C LEU A 56 -14.86 10.55 9.42
N ARG A 57 -14.79 9.66 10.43
CA ARG A 57 -15.95 9.32 11.26
C ARG A 57 -17.13 8.92 10.35
N ASP A 58 -18.22 9.67 10.41
CA ASP A 58 -19.42 9.47 9.57
C ASP A 58 -19.45 10.35 8.32
N ARG A 59 -18.35 11.07 8.04
CA ARG A 59 -18.28 11.99 6.89
C ARG A 59 -17.79 11.25 5.64
N LYS A 60 -18.26 11.72 4.49
CA LYS A 60 -17.76 11.26 3.20
C LYS A 60 -16.48 12.02 2.83
N LYS A 61 -15.58 11.33 2.13
CA LYS A 61 -14.48 11.96 1.43
C LYS A 61 -15.04 12.80 0.27
N THR A 62 -14.73 14.09 0.24
CA THR A 62 -15.20 15.01 -0.82
C THR A 62 -14.01 15.75 -1.44
N PRO A 63 -14.16 16.27 -2.69
CA PRO A 63 -13.12 17.09 -3.32
C PRO A 63 -12.67 18.28 -2.49
N GLU A 64 -13.60 18.94 -1.76
CA GLU A 64 -13.30 20.07 -0.90
C GLU A 64 -12.39 19.64 0.26
N LEU A 65 -12.68 18.48 0.91
CA LEU A 65 -11.85 17.94 1.98
C LEU A 65 -10.43 17.61 1.47
N LEU A 66 -10.32 17.07 0.26
CA LEU A 66 -9.04 16.77 -0.37
C LEU A 66 -8.25 18.05 -0.67
N MET A 67 -8.90 19.10 -1.17
CA MET A 67 -8.26 20.40 -1.38
C MET A 67 -7.80 21.05 -0.07
N GLU A 68 -8.62 21.00 0.99
CA GLU A 68 -8.21 21.52 2.32
C GLU A 68 -7.02 20.72 2.87
N TYR A 69 -7.04 19.40 2.72
CA TYR A 69 -5.88 18.57 3.06
C TYR A 69 -4.63 19.00 2.26
N GLY A 70 -4.77 19.21 0.95
CA GLY A 70 -3.68 19.68 0.10
C GLY A 70 -3.08 21.01 0.54
N LYS A 71 -3.91 21.98 0.99
CA LYS A 71 -3.42 23.24 1.55
C LYS A 71 -2.60 23.03 2.82
N VAL A 72 -3.00 22.08 3.69
CA VAL A 72 -2.21 21.73 4.88
C VAL A 72 -0.87 21.13 4.50
N VAL A 73 -0.82 20.28 3.46
CA VAL A 73 0.44 19.75 2.93
C VAL A 73 1.32 20.88 2.38
N ASP A 74 0.74 21.83 1.66
CA ASP A 74 1.46 22.97 1.08
C ASP A 74 2.10 23.88 2.15
N LEU A 75 1.42 24.09 3.27
CA LEU A 75 1.95 24.84 4.42
C LEU A 75 3.21 24.22 5.03
N LEU A 76 3.49 22.96 4.79
CA LEU A 76 4.71 22.29 5.26
C LEU A 76 5.91 22.49 4.32
N ASP A 77 5.73 23.28 3.28
CA ASP A 77 6.76 23.77 2.36
C ASP A 77 7.79 22.70 1.93
N GLY A 78 7.28 21.53 1.53
CA GLY A 78 8.09 20.41 1.03
C GLY A 78 8.73 19.54 2.11
N GLN A 79 8.55 19.83 3.40
CA GLN A 79 8.99 18.92 4.47
C GLN A 79 8.21 17.61 4.45
N TYR A 80 7.02 17.62 3.88
CA TYR A 80 6.17 16.45 3.71
C TYR A 80 5.70 16.31 2.26
N ILE A 81 5.95 15.15 1.69
CA ILE A 81 5.44 14.74 0.39
C ILE A 81 4.36 13.67 0.62
N THR A 82 3.13 13.98 0.19
CA THR A 82 2.01 13.06 0.34
C THR A 82 1.87 12.10 -0.84
N ALA A 83 1.17 10.98 -0.60
CA ALA A 83 0.78 10.00 -1.60
C ALA A 83 -0.58 9.40 -1.21
N ASP A 84 -1.10 8.50 -2.03
CA ASP A 84 -2.26 7.66 -1.68
C ASP A 84 -1.93 6.62 -0.59
N ASP A 85 -2.94 6.18 0.12
CA ASP A 85 -2.92 5.08 1.09
C ASP A 85 -4.35 4.52 1.24
N VAL A 86 -4.60 3.70 2.24
CA VAL A 86 -5.92 3.13 2.52
C VAL A 86 -7.00 4.22 2.58
N GLY A 87 -8.07 4.05 1.81
CA GLY A 87 -9.18 4.98 1.72
C GLY A 87 -8.94 6.20 0.83
N SER A 88 -7.78 6.30 0.18
CA SER A 88 -7.51 7.24 -0.92
C SER A 88 -7.05 6.49 -2.17
N GLU A 89 -7.18 7.14 -3.29
CA GLU A 89 -6.91 6.62 -4.62
C GLU A 89 -6.04 7.62 -5.42
N PRO A 90 -5.40 7.21 -6.52
CA PRO A 90 -4.62 8.13 -7.36
C PRO A 90 -5.40 9.38 -7.80
N ASP A 91 -6.70 9.24 -8.12
CA ASP A 91 -7.56 10.36 -8.50
C ASP A 91 -7.74 11.39 -7.38
N ASP A 92 -7.75 10.95 -6.11
CA ASP A 92 -7.76 11.85 -4.96
C ASP A 92 -6.46 12.67 -4.90
N MET A 93 -5.33 12.05 -5.18
CA MET A 93 -4.04 12.71 -5.22
C MET A 93 -3.94 13.70 -6.38
N GLU A 94 -4.64 13.46 -7.47
CA GLU A 94 -4.79 14.45 -8.55
C GLU A 94 -5.53 15.70 -8.06
N ILE A 95 -6.61 15.55 -7.27
CA ILE A 95 -7.32 16.68 -6.67
C ILE A 95 -6.40 17.44 -5.70
N VAL A 96 -5.69 16.74 -4.81
CA VAL A 96 -4.73 17.32 -3.87
C VAL A 96 -3.65 18.10 -4.62
N SER A 97 -3.20 17.58 -5.76
CA SER A 97 -2.14 18.20 -6.57
C SER A 97 -2.53 19.53 -7.23
N LYS A 98 -3.82 19.89 -7.24
CA LYS A 98 -4.28 21.19 -7.73
C LYS A 98 -3.92 22.36 -6.79
N VAL A 99 -3.64 22.05 -5.52
CA VAL A 99 -3.35 23.05 -4.49
C VAL A 99 -1.96 22.90 -3.86
N THR A 100 -1.22 21.82 -4.13
CA THR A 100 0.17 21.65 -3.71
C THR A 100 0.96 20.85 -4.73
N LYS A 101 2.25 21.16 -4.87
CA LYS A 101 3.19 20.39 -5.70
C LYS A 101 3.79 19.17 -4.98
N HIS A 102 3.60 19.09 -3.66
CA HIS A 102 4.23 18.10 -2.79
C HIS A 102 3.41 16.80 -2.72
N VAL A 103 3.11 16.21 -3.89
CA VAL A 103 2.36 14.97 -4.06
C VAL A 103 3.18 14.01 -4.91
N ALA A 104 3.40 12.80 -4.41
CA ALA A 104 4.05 11.70 -5.14
C ALA A 104 3.00 10.81 -5.82
N PHE A 105 3.46 10.03 -6.81
CA PHE A 105 2.69 8.97 -7.49
C PHE A 105 1.37 9.44 -8.12
N LYS A 106 1.37 10.63 -8.72
CA LYS A 106 0.25 11.08 -9.55
C LYS A 106 0.11 10.15 -10.74
N ASN A 107 -1.11 9.65 -10.98
CA ASN A 107 -1.46 8.84 -12.15
C ASN A 107 -0.78 7.46 -12.26
N ASN A 108 -0.18 6.93 -11.19
CA ASN A 108 0.40 5.59 -11.19
C ASN A 108 -0.20 4.75 -10.07
N ASP A 109 -0.81 3.63 -10.42
CA ASP A 109 -1.21 2.61 -9.46
C ASP A 109 0.04 1.90 -8.91
N PRO A 110 0.36 1.99 -7.62
CA PRO A 110 1.52 1.31 -7.03
C PRO A 110 1.30 -0.18 -6.80
N SER A 111 0.09 -0.70 -7.01
CA SER A 111 -0.30 -2.07 -6.65
C SER A 111 0.51 -3.12 -7.38
N PRO A 112 0.82 -3.03 -8.70
CA PRO A 112 1.66 -4.02 -9.37
C PRO A 112 3.08 -4.09 -8.79
N ALA A 113 3.69 -2.94 -8.49
CA ALA A 113 5.01 -2.89 -7.88
C ALA A 113 5.01 -3.47 -6.46
N THR A 114 3.96 -3.18 -5.68
CA THR A 114 3.77 -3.74 -4.34
C THR A 114 3.59 -5.25 -4.40
N SER A 115 2.77 -5.76 -5.30
CA SER A 115 2.55 -7.19 -5.51
C SER A 115 3.84 -7.91 -5.93
N LEU A 116 4.64 -7.32 -6.81
CA LEU A 116 5.95 -7.85 -7.18
C LEU A 116 6.89 -7.93 -5.97
N GLY A 117 6.90 -6.92 -5.11
CA GLY A 117 7.66 -6.91 -3.86
C GLY A 117 7.26 -8.07 -2.94
N VAL A 118 5.96 -8.34 -2.80
CA VAL A 118 5.44 -9.48 -2.03
C VAL A 118 5.89 -10.81 -2.64
N VAL A 119 5.78 -10.97 -3.96
CA VAL A 119 6.28 -12.18 -4.67
C VAL A 119 7.76 -12.41 -4.39
N ARG A 120 8.58 -11.36 -4.46
CA ARG A 120 10.02 -11.45 -4.17
C ARG A 120 10.31 -11.85 -2.72
N GLY A 121 9.55 -11.30 -1.76
CA GLY A 121 9.63 -11.68 -0.35
C GLY A 121 9.27 -13.16 -0.14
N MET A 122 8.21 -13.65 -0.79
CA MET A 122 7.83 -15.08 -0.76
C MET A 122 8.93 -15.96 -1.33
N GLN A 123 9.50 -15.60 -2.46
CA GLN A 123 10.60 -16.34 -3.09
C GLN A 123 11.83 -16.41 -2.18
N ALA A 124 12.22 -15.28 -1.57
CA ALA A 124 13.33 -15.23 -0.63
C ALA A 124 13.07 -16.10 0.62
N SER A 125 11.85 -16.08 1.15
CA SER A 125 11.46 -16.91 2.30
C SER A 125 11.53 -18.40 1.96
N LEU A 126 11.07 -18.80 0.80
CA LEU A 126 11.14 -20.19 0.35
C LEU A 126 12.59 -20.64 0.14
N THR A 127 13.44 -19.78 -0.40
CA THR A 127 14.88 -20.05 -0.54
C THR A 127 15.53 -20.28 0.83
N PHE A 128 15.17 -19.48 1.82
CA PHE A 128 15.69 -19.63 3.18
C PHE A 128 15.21 -20.92 3.86
N LEU A 129 13.92 -21.26 3.69
CA LEU A 129 13.32 -22.44 4.32
C LEU A 129 13.73 -23.78 3.68
N ARG A 130 14.04 -23.76 2.39
CA ARG A 130 14.39 -24.94 1.61
C ARG A 130 15.80 -24.76 1.09
N ASN A 131 16.81 -25.19 1.81
CA ASN A 131 18.24 -25.10 1.44
C ASN A 131 18.58 -25.62 0.03
N ASP A 132 17.63 -26.24 -0.65
CA ASP A 132 17.74 -26.85 -2.01
C ASP A 132 17.12 -25.99 -3.14
N PHE A 133 16.58 -24.83 -2.81
CA PHE A 133 15.98 -23.89 -3.80
C PHE A 133 17.05 -23.14 -4.65
N VAL A 134 18.28 -23.61 -4.59
CA VAL A 134 19.41 -23.10 -5.38
C VAL A 134 19.23 -23.54 -6.85
N GLY A 135 18.54 -22.74 -7.64
CA GLY A 135 18.44 -22.98 -9.07
C GLY A 135 17.25 -22.35 -9.78
N ASN A 136 16.10 -22.17 -9.15
CA ASN A 136 14.94 -21.58 -9.79
C ASN A 136 14.09 -20.74 -8.84
N ILE A 137 14.66 -19.64 -8.36
CA ILE A 137 14.01 -18.64 -7.47
C ILE A 137 12.72 -18.07 -8.09
N HIS A 138 12.50 -18.30 -9.37
CA HIS A 138 11.37 -17.70 -10.10
C HIS A 138 10.16 -18.61 -10.20
N CYS A 139 10.27 -19.90 -9.89
CA CYS A 139 9.19 -20.86 -10.01
C CYS A 139 8.51 -21.10 -8.65
N LEU A 140 7.20 -20.87 -8.58
CA LEU A 140 6.36 -21.20 -7.41
C LEU A 140 5.48 -22.41 -7.69
N LYS A 141 5.81 -23.20 -8.71
CA LYS A 141 5.01 -24.33 -9.17
C LYS A 141 4.71 -25.31 -8.04
N GLY A 142 3.43 -25.55 -7.81
CA GLY A 142 2.94 -26.47 -6.80
C GLY A 142 3.03 -25.96 -5.36
N ILE A 143 3.44 -24.71 -5.14
CA ILE A 143 3.41 -24.09 -3.82
C ILE A 143 1.99 -23.61 -3.52
N HIS A 144 1.44 -24.04 -2.40
CA HIS A 144 0.16 -23.56 -1.90
C HIS A 144 0.32 -22.21 -1.22
N ILE A 145 -0.45 -21.21 -1.68
CA ILE A 145 -0.42 -19.83 -1.16
C ILE A 145 -1.85 -19.40 -0.88
N ALA A 146 -2.08 -18.91 0.34
CA ALA A 146 -3.35 -18.30 0.73
C ALA A 146 -3.25 -16.77 0.66
N ILE A 147 -4.24 -16.14 0.04
CA ILE A 147 -4.36 -14.68 -0.07
C ILE A 147 -5.63 -14.24 0.65
N GLN A 148 -5.48 -13.42 1.67
CA GLN A 148 -6.57 -12.75 2.35
C GLN A 148 -6.65 -11.30 1.90
N GLY A 149 -7.75 -10.95 1.23
CA GLY A 149 -7.98 -9.63 0.65
C GLY A 149 -7.63 -9.58 -0.84
N LEU A 150 -8.64 -9.30 -1.66
CA LEU A 150 -8.57 -9.20 -3.12
C LEU A 150 -8.80 -7.74 -3.58
N GLY A 151 -8.19 -6.79 -2.87
CA GLY A 151 -8.04 -5.42 -3.34
C GLY A 151 -7.03 -5.34 -4.49
N HIS A 152 -6.65 -4.12 -4.89
CA HIS A 152 -5.74 -3.91 -6.03
C HIS A 152 -4.43 -4.73 -5.89
N VAL A 153 -3.81 -4.73 -4.71
CA VAL A 153 -2.58 -5.51 -4.47
C VAL A 153 -2.85 -7.01 -4.49
N GLY A 154 -3.90 -7.48 -3.76
CA GLY A 154 -4.18 -8.91 -3.64
C GLY A 154 -4.56 -9.56 -4.97
N PHE A 155 -5.28 -8.83 -5.82
CA PHE A 155 -5.68 -9.29 -7.13
C PHE A 155 -4.47 -9.41 -8.08
N ASN A 156 -3.67 -8.35 -8.21
CA ASN A 156 -2.41 -8.38 -8.95
C ASN A 156 -1.45 -9.48 -8.44
N LEU A 157 -1.44 -9.69 -7.11
CA LEU A 157 -0.63 -10.73 -6.50
C LEU A 157 -1.11 -12.14 -6.92
N ALA A 158 -2.43 -12.37 -6.93
CA ALA A 158 -3.00 -13.63 -7.36
C ALA A 158 -2.63 -13.96 -8.80
N GLU A 159 -2.73 -13.01 -9.72
CA GLU A 159 -2.31 -13.16 -11.11
C GLU A 159 -0.82 -13.53 -11.22
N MET A 160 0.06 -12.74 -10.59
CA MET A 160 1.51 -12.99 -10.62
C MET A 160 1.92 -14.34 -10.04
N LEU A 161 1.21 -14.82 -9.01
CA LEU A 161 1.47 -16.11 -8.39
C LEU A 161 0.95 -17.25 -9.25
N HIS A 162 -0.22 -17.09 -9.87
CA HIS A 162 -0.78 -18.04 -10.81
C HIS A 162 0.14 -18.26 -12.02
N GLU A 163 0.62 -17.19 -12.64
CA GLU A 163 1.60 -17.25 -13.74
C GLU A 163 2.88 -18.01 -13.37
N LYS A 164 3.25 -18.00 -12.08
CA LYS A 164 4.41 -18.74 -11.54
C LYS A 164 4.06 -20.18 -11.13
N GLY A 165 2.83 -20.61 -11.38
CA GLY A 165 2.36 -21.98 -11.14
C GLY A 165 2.03 -22.29 -9.67
N ALA A 166 1.80 -21.29 -8.84
CA ALA A 166 1.31 -21.49 -7.48
C ALA A 166 -0.13 -22.03 -7.48
N ILE A 167 -0.50 -22.77 -6.43
CA ILE A 167 -1.85 -23.22 -6.15
C ILE A 167 -2.46 -22.23 -5.17
N LEU A 168 -3.56 -21.56 -5.55
CA LEU A 168 -4.07 -20.43 -4.81
C LEU A 168 -5.34 -20.78 -4.02
N THR A 169 -5.39 -20.29 -2.78
CA THR A 169 -6.58 -20.20 -1.97
C THR A 169 -6.82 -18.73 -1.64
N VAL A 170 -8.01 -18.22 -1.92
CA VAL A 170 -8.30 -16.79 -1.78
C VAL A 170 -9.54 -16.55 -0.92
N THR A 171 -9.56 -15.42 -0.23
CA THR A 171 -10.73 -14.93 0.50
C THR A 171 -10.79 -13.41 0.53
N ASP A 172 -12.00 -12.87 0.48
CA ASP A 172 -12.29 -11.43 0.62
C ASP A 172 -13.68 -11.26 1.24
N LEU A 173 -13.95 -10.13 1.88
CA LEU A 173 -15.28 -9.76 2.35
C LEU A 173 -16.27 -9.53 1.20
N ASN A 174 -15.75 -9.21 0.01
CA ASN A 174 -16.52 -9.06 -1.21
C ASN A 174 -16.52 -10.39 -2.00
N GLY A 175 -17.66 -11.12 -1.96
CA GLY A 175 -17.80 -12.40 -2.66
C GLY A 175 -17.69 -12.29 -4.19
N GLU A 176 -18.01 -11.14 -4.79
CA GLU A 176 -17.86 -10.95 -6.24
C GLU A 176 -16.37 -10.99 -6.64
N ARG A 177 -15.51 -10.34 -5.85
CA ARG A 177 -14.05 -10.40 -6.05
C ARG A 177 -13.48 -11.81 -5.89
N CYS A 178 -14.02 -12.59 -4.95
CA CYS A 178 -13.66 -13.99 -4.80
C CYS A 178 -14.01 -14.80 -6.05
N ASN A 179 -15.21 -14.61 -6.58
CA ASN A 179 -15.66 -15.30 -7.80
C ASN A 179 -14.84 -14.92 -9.02
N GLU A 180 -14.51 -13.63 -9.17
CA GLU A 180 -13.67 -13.11 -10.23
C GLU A 180 -12.26 -13.73 -10.16
N ALA A 181 -11.63 -13.72 -9.01
CA ALA A 181 -10.33 -14.35 -8.81
C ALA A 181 -10.35 -15.86 -9.07
N ALA A 182 -11.40 -16.57 -8.62
CA ALA A 182 -11.54 -17.99 -8.88
C ALA A 182 -11.59 -18.32 -10.38
N GLN A 183 -12.30 -17.51 -11.15
CA GLN A 183 -12.41 -17.70 -12.61
C GLN A 183 -11.11 -17.34 -13.35
N MET A 184 -10.40 -16.34 -12.89
CA MET A 184 -9.26 -15.77 -13.59
C MET A 184 -7.96 -16.53 -13.32
N VAL A 185 -7.77 -17.01 -12.10
CA VAL A 185 -6.52 -17.67 -11.66
C VAL A 185 -6.71 -19.08 -11.09
N ASP A 186 -7.86 -19.72 -11.36
CA ASP A 186 -8.20 -21.08 -10.88
C ASP A 186 -7.97 -21.26 -9.36
N ALA A 187 -8.38 -20.25 -8.59
CA ALA A 187 -8.18 -20.22 -7.14
C ALA A 187 -9.35 -20.90 -6.40
N GLN A 188 -9.03 -21.61 -5.32
CA GLN A 188 -10.02 -22.09 -4.37
C GLN A 188 -10.50 -20.90 -3.50
N VAL A 189 -11.81 -20.70 -3.41
CA VAL A 189 -12.43 -19.69 -2.53
C VAL A 189 -12.76 -20.32 -1.18
N VAL A 190 -12.49 -19.59 -0.08
CA VAL A 190 -12.81 -19.99 1.30
C VAL A 190 -13.41 -18.83 2.09
#